data_50b577231492fb4b728532a596c88f0b
#
_entry.id   50b577231492fb4b728532a596c88f0b
#
_cell.length_a   1.000
_cell.length_b   1.000
_cell.length_c   1.000
_cell.angle_alpha   90.00
_cell.angle_beta   90.00
_cell.angle_gamma   90.00
#
_symmetry.space_group_name_H-M   'P 1'
#
loop_
_entity.id
_entity.type
_entity.pdbx_description
1 polymer ?
#
loop_
_entity_poly.entity_id
_entity_poly.type
_entity_poly.pdbx_seq_one_letter_code
_entity_poly.pdbx_strand_id
1 'polypeptide(L)'
;MHILVVEDEKNLCDTIVRSLKRLAYSVDYCYDGKTATEMLAVENFDLVVLDLNLPDTDGMSVLKSLRETDCETKVLILSARCEVADKVDGLDAGANDYLTKPFHLDELAARIRSLTLRNFIQNDVVLTCGELTFNTKTRKGAVDGKALSLTRKETGILEYLMLN
;
A
#
# COMPACT_ATOMS: atom_id res chain seq x y z
N MET A 1 -4.82 4.30 6.78
CA MET A 1 -3.71 3.84 5.94
C MET A 1 -2.63 4.91 5.98
N HIS A 2 -1.42 4.52 6.36
CA HIS A 2 -0.26 5.38 6.54
C HIS A 2 0.72 5.18 5.37
N ILE A 3 1.00 6.26 4.64
CA ILE A 3 1.83 6.23 3.42
C ILE A 3 3.08 7.07 3.64
N LEU A 4 4.24 6.54 3.27
CA LEU A 4 5.47 7.30 3.15
C LEU A 4 5.71 7.67 1.69
N VAL A 5 5.98 8.94 1.40
CA VAL A 5 6.40 9.43 0.07
C VAL A 5 7.88 9.82 0.11
N VAL A 6 8.69 9.16 -0.70
CA VAL A 6 10.13 9.41 -0.84
C VAL A 6 10.40 9.96 -2.23
N GLU A 7 10.62 11.27 -2.33
CA GLU A 7 10.74 12.00 -3.60
C GLU A 7 11.58 13.25 -3.38
N ASP A 8 12.68 13.41 -4.12
CA ASP A 8 13.62 14.52 -3.94
C ASP A 8 13.13 15.82 -4.57
N GLU A 9 12.30 15.75 -5.62
CA GLU A 9 11.69 16.93 -6.23
C GLU A 9 10.57 17.46 -5.36
N LYS A 10 10.84 18.51 -4.58
CA LYS A 10 9.92 19.09 -3.59
C LYS A 10 8.55 19.42 -4.14
N ASN A 11 8.47 20.01 -5.36
CA ASN A 11 7.20 20.38 -5.98
C ASN A 11 6.35 19.15 -6.31
N LEU A 12 6.98 18.08 -6.81
CA LEU A 12 6.32 16.83 -7.11
C LEU A 12 5.89 16.12 -5.82
N CYS A 13 6.78 16.05 -4.83
CA CYS A 13 6.50 15.50 -3.51
C CYS A 13 5.29 16.19 -2.87
N ASP A 14 5.29 17.53 -2.79
CA ASP A 14 4.16 18.31 -2.26
C ASP A 14 2.85 18.03 -2.99
N THR A 15 2.92 17.90 -4.31
CA THR A 15 1.75 17.63 -5.15
C THR A 15 1.17 16.25 -4.86
N ILE A 16 2.03 15.22 -4.76
CA ILE A 16 1.63 13.85 -4.39
C ILE A 16 1.02 13.85 -2.99
N VAL A 17 1.71 14.42 -2.00
CA VAL A 17 1.26 14.47 -0.60
C VAL A 17 -0.11 15.14 -0.47
N ARG A 18 -0.32 16.29 -1.12
CA ARG A 18 -1.63 16.98 -1.12
C ARG A 18 -2.72 16.13 -1.74
N SER A 19 -2.42 15.46 -2.85
CA SER A 19 -3.38 14.57 -3.53
C SER A 19 -3.79 13.41 -2.63
N LEU A 20 -2.84 12.76 -1.98
CA LEU A 20 -3.11 11.62 -1.10
C LEU A 20 -3.84 12.04 0.19
N LYS A 21 -3.49 13.19 0.77
CA LYS A 21 -4.21 13.75 1.94
C LYS A 21 -5.68 14.07 1.62
N ARG A 22 -5.99 14.54 0.39
CA ARG A 22 -7.38 14.75 -0.06
C ARG A 22 -8.18 13.44 -0.14
N LEU A 23 -7.51 12.31 -0.32
CA LEU A 23 -8.11 10.98 -0.30
C LEU A 23 -8.18 10.38 1.11
N ALA A 24 -7.99 11.20 2.15
CA ALA A 24 -8.02 10.82 3.57
C ALA A 24 -6.94 9.81 4.00
N TYR A 25 -5.81 9.74 3.29
CA TYR A 25 -4.64 9.00 3.75
C TYR A 25 -3.83 9.80 4.77
N SER A 26 -3.25 9.12 5.77
CA SER A 26 -2.15 9.68 6.58
C SER A 26 -0.88 9.62 5.74
N VAL A 27 -0.17 10.74 5.59
CA VAL A 27 0.96 10.81 4.66
C VAL A 27 2.12 11.53 5.33
N ASP A 28 3.25 10.83 5.45
CA ASP A 28 4.55 11.39 5.74
C ASP A 28 5.42 11.41 4.49
N TYR A 29 6.47 12.20 4.51
CA TYR A 29 7.33 12.34 3.35
C TYR A 29 8.76 12.68 3.73
N CYS A 30 9.70 12.33 2.86
CA CYS A 30 11.09 12.74 2.93
C CYS A 30 11.66 12.91 1.52
N TYR A 31 12.86 13.50 1.45
CA TYR A 31 13.47 13.91 0.18
C TYR A 31 14.76 13.14 -0.16
N ASP A 32 15.15 12.19 0.66
CA ASP A 32 16.38 11.43 0.53
C ASP A 32 16.25 10.02 1.09
N GLY A 33 17.12 9.10 0.65
CA GLY A 33 17.01 7.70 1.01
C GLY A 33 17.47 7.39 2.43
N LYS A 34 18.40 8.20 2.98
CA LYS A 34 18.85 8.02 4.37
C LYS A 34 17.69 8.31 5.33
N THR A 35 17.04 9.45 5.17
CA THR A 35 15.85 9.81 5.97
C THR A 35 14.75 8.78 5.80
N ALA A 36 14.51 8.29 4.57
CA ALA A 36 13.54 7.22 4.31
C ALA A 36 13.85 5.95 5.12
N THR A 37 15.10 5.51 5.13
CA THR A 37 15.53 4.32 5.86
C THR A 37 15.37 4.52 7.38
N GLU A 38 15.71 5.69 7.90
CA GLU A 38 15.52 6.02 9.32
C GLU A 38 14.04 6.01 9.72
N MET A 39 13.14 6.58 8.91
CA MET A 39 11.70 6.58 9.14
C MET A 39 11.13 5.15 9.10
N LEU A 40 11.52 4.35 8.11
CA LEU A 40 11.09 2.96 7.97
C LEU A 40 11.57 2.05 9.11
N ALA A 41 12.66 2.40 9.78
CA ALA A 41 13.15 1.66 10.95
C ALA A 41 12.37 1.97 12.24
N VAL A 42 11.71 3.12 12.33
CA VAL A 42 11.04 3.61 13.54
C VAL A 42 9.52 3.49 13.45
N GLU A 43 8.95 3.66 12.26
CA GLU A 43 7.51 3.70 12.04
C GLU A 43 7.04 2.63 11.05
N ASN A 44 5.80 2.16 11.24
CA ASN A 44 5.17 1.23 10.32
C ASN A 44 4.34 1.99 9.28
N PHE A 45 4.59 1.69 8.02
CA PHE A 45 3.83 2.22 6.89
C PHE A 45 3.09 1.10 6.18
N ASP A 46 1.87 1.38 5.72
CA ASP A 46 1.10 0.44 4.91
C ASP A 46 1.61 0.40 3.46
N LEU A 47 2.13 1.54 2.98
CA LEU A 47 2.64 1.70 1.62
C LEU A 47 3.74 2.77 1.57
N VAL A 48 4.76 2.51 0.76
CA VAL A 48 5.82 3.45 0.40
C VAL A 48 5.70 3.78 -1.08
N VAL A 49 5.65 5.06 -1.40
CA VAL A 49 5.84 5.60 -2.76
C VAL A 49 7.30 6.02 -2.85
N LEU A 50 8.10 5.36 -3.67
CA LEU A 50 9.56 5.46 -3.67
C LEU A 50 10.11 5.88 -5.03
N ASP A 51 10.75 7.04 -5.10
CA ASP A 51 11.62 7.36 -6.25
C ASP A 51 12.92 6.56 -6.18
N LEU A 52 13.38 6.12 -7.34
CA LEU A 52 14.68 5.47 -7.47
C LEU A 52 15.86 6.45 -7.56
N ASN A 53 15.60 7.64 -8.09
CA ASN A 53 16.64 8.64 -8.33
C ASN A 53 16.73 9.63 -7.16
N LEU A 54 17.23 9.15 -6.01
CA LEU A 54 17.43 9.98 -4.82
C LEU A 54 18.84 10.60 -4.82
N PRO A 55 19.02 11.75 -4.16
CA PRO A 55 20.28 12.51 -4.24
C PRO A 55 21.45 11.85 -3.50
N ASP A 56 21.17 11.03 -2.51
CA ASP A 56 22.15 10.44 -1.59
C ASP A 56 22.38 8.94 -1.84
N THR A 57 21.37 8.23 -2.37
CA THR A 57 21.44 6.79 -2.63
C THR A 57 20.48 6.38 -3.74
N ASP A 58 20.71 5.22 -4.36
CA ASP A 58 19.73 4.62 -5.27
C ASP A 58 18.54 4.09 -4.46
N GLY A 59 17.31 4.48 -4.82
CA GLY A 59 16.09 3.99 -4.19
C GLY A 59 15.96 2.46 -4.20
N MET A 60 16.60 1.77 -5.15
CA MET A 60 16.71 0.30 -5.12
C MET A 60 17.42 -0.22 -3.87
N SER A 61 18.38 0.52 -3.32
CA SER A 61 19.06 0.15 -2.08
C SER A 61 18.12 0.32 -0.88
N VAL A 62 17.28 1.36 -0.88
CA VAL A 62 16.24 1.57 0.14
C VAL A 62 15.22 0.42 0.10
N LEU A 63 14.75 0.02 -1.10
CA LEU A 63 13.84 -1.10 -1.29
C LEU A 63 14.43 -2.41 -0.74
N LYS A 64 15.68 -2.73 -1.10
CA LYS A 64 16.34 -3.96 -0.65
C LYS A 64 16.50 -3.98 0.87
N SER A 65 16.94 -2.88 1.47
CA SER A 65 17.08 -2.77 2.92
C SER A 65 15.72 -2.94 3.63
N LEU A 66 14.66 -2.35 3.08
CA LEU A 66 13.30 -2.56 3.61
C LEU A 66 12.92 -4.05 3.57
N ARG A 67 13.18 -4.73 2.45
CA ARG A 67 12.81 -6.15 2.29
C ARG A 67 13.61 -7.11 3.18
N GLU A 68 14.77 -6.73 3.67
CA GLU A 68 15.52 -7.51 4.66
C GLU A 68 14.81 -7.55 6.03
N THR A 69 14.02 -6.53 6.36
CA THR A 69 13.38 -6.39 7.67
C THR A 69 11.85 -6.47 7.60
N ASP A 70 11.25 -6.07 6.50
CA ASP A 70 9.80 -6.00 6.30
C ASP A 70 9.39 -6.43 4.89
N CYS A 71 8.62 -7.52 4.82
CA CYS A 71 8.03 -8.03 3.58
C CYS A 71 6.57 -7.59 3.38
N GLU A 72 5.92 -6.99 4.37
CA GLU A 72 4.50 -6.69 4.37
C GLU A 72 4.19 -5.31 3.78
N THR A 73 5.00 -4.30 4.09
CA THR A 73 4.84 -2.95 3.58
C THR A 73 4.83 -2.95 2.05
N LYS A 74 3.79 -2.38 1.45
CA LYS A 74 3.68 -2.28 -0.01
C LYS A 74 4.61 -1.19 -0.53
N VAL A 75 5.28 -1.46 -1.66
CA VAL A 75 6.15 -0.47 -2.31
C VAL A 75 5.68 -0.24 -3.74
N LEU A 76 5.37 1.01 -4.06
CA LEU A 76 5.13 1.52 -5.41
C LEU A 76 6.32 2.37 -5.82
N ILE A 77 7.07 1.89 -6.80
CA ILE A 77 8.19 2.65 -7.36
C ILE A 77 7.66 3.75 -8.28
N LEU A 78 8.19 4.96 -8.11
CA LEU A 78 8.10 6.06 -9.08
C LEU A 78 9.47 6.27 -9.72
N SER A 79 9.58 6.28 -11.05
CA SER A 79 10.90 6.49 -11.67
C SER A 79 10.80 7.03 -13.09
N ALA A 80 11.79 7.82 -13.47
CA ALA A 80 12.03 8.20 -14.86
C ALA A 80 12.64 7.06 -15.69
N ARG A 81 13.12 5.99 -15.06
CA ARG A 81 13.63 4.80 -15.74
C ARG A 81 12.44 4.06 -16.35
N CYS A 82 12.40 3.96 -17.67
CA CYS A 82 11.23 3.45 -18.39
C CYS A 82 11.51 2.13 -19.14
N GLU A 83 12.73 1.64 -19.13
CA GLU A 83 13.07 0.40 -19.80
C GLU A 83 12.40 -0.80 -19.13
N VAL A 84 12.13 -1.83 -19.91
CA VAL A 84 11.49 -3.06 -19.39
C VAL A 84 12.38 -3.71 -18.34
N ALA A 85 13.72 -3.69 -18.53
CA ALA A 85 14.67 -4.23 -17.58
C ALA A 85 14.56 -3.54 -16.20
N ASP A 86 14.50 -2.21 -16.16
CA ASP A 86 14.36 -1.46 -14.90
C ASP A 86 13.08 -1.85 -14.12
N LYS A 87 11.98 -2.07 -14.86
CA LYS A 87 10.71 -2.46 -14.25
C LYS A 87 10.76 -3.88 -13.69
N VAL A 88 11.38 -4.80 -14.44
CA VAL A 88 11.57 -6.19 -14.00
C VAL A 88 12.45 -6.21 -12.76
N ASP A 89 13.60 -5.52 -12.79
CA ASP A 89 14.52 -5.44 -11.66
C ASP A 89 13.86 -4.87 -10.40
N GLY A 90 13.04 -3.82 -10.55
CA GLY A 90 12.29 -3.24 -9.44
C GLY A 90 11.28 -4.20 -8.83
N LEU A 91 10.53 -4.92 -9.67
CA LEU A 91 9.52 -5.90 -9.21
C LEU A 91 10.19 -7.13 -8.60
N ASP A 92 11.26 -7.64 -9.19
CA ASP A 92 12.04 -8.77 -8.68
C ASP A 92 12.75 -8.45 -7.36
N ALA A 93 13.13 -7.18 -7.15
CA ALA A 93 13.65 -6.69 -5.87
C ALA A 93 12.59 -6.59 -4.77
N GLY A 94 11.32 -6.86 -5.07
CA GLY A 94 10.22 -6.91 -4.12
C GLY A 94 9.30 -5.69 -4.11
N ALA A 95 9.36 -4.81 -5.12
CA ALA A 95 8.32 -3.80 -5.32
C ALA A 95 6.99 -4.48 -5.71
N ASN A 96 5.88 -3.86 -5.30
CA ASN A 96 4.54 -4.37 -5.59
C ASN A 96 3.95 -3.81 -6.87
N ASP A 97 4.43 -2.65 -7.31
CA ASP A 97 4.06 -2.03 -8.59
C ASP A 97 5.12 -0.99 -9.00
N TYR A 98 5.07 -0.55 -10.25
CA TYR A 98 6.00 0.38 -10.85
C TYR A 98 5.26 1.39 -11.72
N LEU A 99 5.50 2.69 -11.49
CA LEU A 99 4.89 3.79 -12.24
C LEU A 99 5.98 4.69 -12.82
N THR A 100 5.97 4.86 -14.14
CA THR A 100 6.96 5.69 -14.83
C THR A 100 6.57 7.17 -14.82
N LYS A 101 7.56 8.04 -14.61
CA LYS A 101 7.43 9.49 -14.80
C LYS A 101 7.55 9.84 -16.31
N PRO A 102 6.74 10.77 -16.84
CA PRO A 102 5.64 11.49 -16.18
C PRO A 102 4.37 10.65 -16.03
N PHE A 103 3.61 10.89 -14.97
CA PHE A 103 2.35 10.18 -14.66
C PHE A 103 1.23 11.15 -14.28
N HIS A 104 -0.01 10.68 -14.31
CA HIS A 104 -1.16 11.41 -13.78
C HIS A 104 -1.43 11.02 -12.31
N LEU A 105 -1.81 12.00 -11.48
CA LEU A 105 -2.13 11.74 -10.07
C LEU A 105 -3.28 10.74 -9.89
N ASP A 106 -4.23 10.72 -10.81
CA ASP A 106 -5.33 9.75 -10.80
C ASP A 106 -4.84 8.32 -11.03
N GLU A 107 -3.79 8.13 -11.87
CA GLU A 107 -3.16 6.84 -12.07
C GLU A 107 -2.43 6.38 -10.79
N LEU A 108 -1.63 7.27 -10.18
CA LEU A 108 -0.98 7.01 -8.91
C LEU A 108 -2.00 6.57 -7.85
N ALA A 109 -3.09 7.34 -7.69
CA ALA A 109 -4.16 7.04 -6.75
C ALA A 109 -4.85 5.69 -7.03
N ALA A 110 -5.07 5.34 -8.30
CA ALA A 110 -5.67 4.07 -8.69
C ALA A 110 -4.77 2.88 -8.35
N ARG A 111 -3.45 3.00 -8.57
CA ARG A 111 -2.45 1.98 -8.23
C ARG A 111 -2.35 1.78 -6.71
N ILE A 112 -2.30 2.87 -5.94
CA ILE A 112 -2.30 2.81 -4.48
C ILE A 112 -3.55 2.08 -3.98
N ARG A 113 -4.75 2.42 -4.48
CA ARG A 113 -5.98 1.69 -4.14
C ARG A 113 -5.89 0.20 -4.48
N SER A 114 -5.37 -0.15 -5.65
CA SER A 114 -5.22 -1.55 -6.06
C SER A 114 -4.30 -2.34 -5.14
N LEU A 115 -3.20 -1.74 -4.72
CA LEU A 115 -2.22 -2.36 -3.81
C LEU A 115 -2.79 -2.57 -2.41
N THR A 116 -3.61 -1.64 -1.95
CA THR A 116 -4.17 -1.67 -0.58
C THR A 116 -5.44 -2.51 -0.48
N LEU A 117 -6.30 -2.53 -1.50
CA LEU A 117 -7.48 -3.39 -1.52
C LEU A 117 -7.14 -4.88 -1.48
N ARG A 118 -6.00 -5.30 -2.02
CA ARG A 118 -5.57 -6.70 -1.98
C ARG A 118 -5.23 -7.19 -0.57
N ASN A 119 -4.83 -6.32 0.35
CA ASN A 119 -4.56 -6.70 1.73
C ASN A 119 -5.83 -7.10 2.49
N PHE A 120 -6.99 -6.52 2.15
CA PHE A 120 -8.28 -6.95 2.72
C PHE A 120 -8.74 -8.32 2.21
N ILE A 121 -8.21 -8.80 1.08
CA ILE A 121 -8.63 -10.07 0.47
C ILE A 121 -7.69 -11.24 0.85
N GLN A 122 -6.44 -10.97 1.26
CA GLN A 122 -5.45 -12.02 1.53
C GLN A 122 -5.36 -12.50 2.98
N ASN A 123 -5.82 -11.71 3.94
CA ASN A 123 -5.91 -12.19 5.31
C ASN A 123 -7.24 -12.90 5.51
N ASP A 124 -7.19 -14.13 6.04
CA ASP A 124 -8.35 -14.83 6.62
C ASP A 124 -8.80 -14.05 7.86
N VAL A 125 -9.27 -12.81 7.66
CA VAL A 125 -9.74 -11.98 8.75
C VAL A 125 -11.12 -12.49 9.13
N VAL A 126 -11.19 -13.15 10.25
CA VAL A 126 -12.46 -13.40 10.91
C VAL A 126 -12.83 -12.13 11.67
N LEU A 127 -13.71 -11.34 11.08
CA LEU A 127 -14.30 -10.18 11.75
C LEU A 127 -15.21 -10.67 12.86
N THR A 128 -15.15 -10.06 14.03
CA THR A 128 -15.97 -10.44 15.19
C THR A 128 -16.68 -9.21 15.73
N CYS A 129 -18.00 -9.32 15.90
CA CYS A 129 -18.83 -8.31 16.54
C CYS A 129 -19.81 -9.00 17.51
N GLY A 130 -19.46 -9.01 18.80
CA GLY A 130 -20.17 -9.82 19.78
C GLY A 130 -20.10 -11.31 19.45
N GLU A 131 -21.24 -11.97 19.31
CA GLU A 131 -21.35 -13.39 18.96
C GLU A 131 -21.33 -13.64 17.43
N LEU A 132 -21.36 -12.57 16.63
CA LEU A 132 -21.31 -12.63 15.16
C LEU A 132 -19.86 -12.69 14.69
N THR A 133 -19.54 -13.67 13.86
CA THR A 133 -18.27 -13.81 13.17
C THR A 133 -18.48 -13.84 11.66
N PHE A 134 -17.59 -13.24 10.90
CA PHE A 134 -17.62 -13.24 9.45
C PHE A 134 -16.22 -13.48 8.89
N ASN A 135 -16.07 -14.56 8.12
CA ASN A 135 -14.80 -14.85 7.44
C ASN A 135 -14.81 -14.20 6.06
N THR A 136 -13.93 -13.23 5.86
CA THR A 136 -13.87 -12.43 4.63
C THR A 136 -13.46 -13.24 3.40
N LYS A 137 -12.68 -14.33 3.57
CA LYS A 137 -12.21 -15.17 2.47
C LYS A 137 -13.29 -16.15 2.01
N THR A 138 -13.90 -16.86 2.96
CA THR A 138 -14.97 -17.82 2.62
C THR A 138 -16.31 -17.13 2.42
N ARG A 139 -16.41 -15.83 2.82
CA ARG A 139 -17.63 -15.02 2.80
C ARG A 139 -18.77 -15.68 3.55
N LYS A 140 -18.45 -16.32 4.66
CA LYS A 140 -19.44 -17.02 5.54
C LYS A 140 -19.50 -16.30 6.87
N GLY A 141 -20.73 -16.06 7.33
CA GLY A 141 -21.03 -15.58 8.67
C GLY A 141 -21.47 -16.71 9.59
N ALA A 142 -21.23 -16.54 10.88
CA ALA A 142 -21.77 -17.42 11.93
C ALA A 142 -22.15 -16.60 13.16
N VAL A 143 -23.18 -17.02 13.89
CA VAL A 143 -23.58 -16.50 15.21
C VAL A 143 -23.54 -17.65 16.19
N ASP A 144 -22.86 -17.50 17.32
CA ASP A 144 -22.63 -18.56 18.31
C ASP A 144 -22.08 -19.86 17.68
N GLY A 145 -21.20 -19.72 16.68
CA GLY A 145 -20.64 -20.85 15.97
C GLY A 145 -21.60 -21.54 14.97
N LYS A 146 -22.84 -21.08 14.86
CA LYS A 146 -23.81 -21.60 13.88
C LYS A 146 -23.74 -20.80 12.59
N ALA A 147 -23.46 -21.47 11.48
CA ALA A 147 -23.36 -20.86 10.17
C ALA A 147 -24.67 -20.16 9.76
N LEU A 148 -24.55 -18.92 9.28
CA LEU A 148 -25.65 -18.16 8.70
C LEU A 148 -25.85 -18.56 7.23
N SER A 149 -27.10 -18.79 6.85
CA SER A 149 -27.46 -19.01 5.44
C SER A 149 -27.89 -17.68 4.83
N LEU A 150 -26.91 -16.97 4.24
CA LEU A 150 -27.10 -15.66 3.64
C LEU A 150 -27.08 -15.74 2.12
N THR A 151 -27.90 -14.93 1.47
CA THR A 151 -27.84 -14.68 0.03
C THR A 151 -26.59 -13.86 -0.30
N ARG A 152 -26.20 -13.82 -1.58
CA ARG A 152 -25.04 -13.04 -2.05
C ARG A 152 -25.13 -11.54 -1.70
N LYS A 153 -26.34 -10.97 -1.73
CA LYS A 153 -26.57 -9.57 -1.37
C LYS A 153 -26.44 -9.33 0.13
N GLU A 154 -27.04 -10.20 0.94
CA GLU A 154 -26.97 -10.12 2.41
C GLU A 154 -25.55 -10.32 2.91
N THR A 155 -24.79 -11.23 2.31
CA THR A 155 -23.35 -11.42 2.57
C THR A 155 -22.56 -10.14 2.30
N GLY A 156 -22.82 -9.45 1.18
CA GLY A 156 -22.14 -8.19 0.86
C GLY A 156 -22.49 -7.05 1.83
N ILE A 157 -23.73 -6.97 2.30
CA ILE A 157 -24.16 -5.99 3.30
C ILE A 157 -23.51 -6.29 4.66
N LEU A 158 -23.50 -7.55 5.07
CA LEU A 158 -22.85 -7.96 6.32
C LEU A 158 -21.36 -7.64 6.33
N GLU A 159 -20.67 -7.97 5.25
CA GLU A 159 -19.24 -7.66 5.07
C GLU A 159 -18.98 -6.15 5.19
N TYR A 160 -19.79 -5.33 4.52
CA TYR A 160 -19.69 -3.88 4.59
C TYR A 160 -19.91 -3.34 6.02
N LEU A 161 -20.92 -3.83 6.72
CA LEU A 161 -21.24 -3.39 8.09
C LEU A 161 -20.18 -3.82 9.12
N MET A 162 -19.49 -4.93 8.90
CA MET A 162 -18.46 -5.41 9.81
C MET A 162 -17.06 -4.80 9.54
N LEU A 163 -16.90 -4.13 8.40
CA LEU A 163 -15.65 -3.43 8.03
C LEU A 163 -15.66 -1.93 8.41
N ASN A 164 -16.83 -1.36 8.76
CA ASN A 164 -17.05 0.04 9.14
C ASN A 164 -17.68 0.13 10.52
#